data_7ddae74183e64593603344c931c55727
#
_entry.id   7ddae74183e64593603344c931c55727
#
_cell.length_a   1.000
_cell.length_b   1.000
_cell.length_c   1.000
_cell.angle_alpha   90.00
_cell.angle_beta   90.00
_cell.angle_gamma   90.00
#
_symmetry.space_group_name_H-M   'P 1'
#
loop_
_entity.id
_entity.type
_entity.pdbx_description
1 polymer ?
#
loop_
_entity_poly.entity_id
_entity_poly.type
_entity_poly.pdbx_seq_one_letter_code
_entity_poly.pdbx_strand_id
1 'polypeptide(L)' 'MNIPFPSRGQGEYTRSCFPSGTRIILNSMNDPYAPVESGTRGTVRYVDDAGQIGVAWDNGRSLLLIPGEDSFWD' A
#
# COMPACT_ATOMS: atom_id res chain seq x y z
N MET A 1 -11.07 -19.54 -5.17
CA MET A 1 -9.82 -20.06 -5.72
C MET A 1 -8.65 -19.35 -5.10
N ASN A 2 -7.67 -20.11 -4.66
CA ASN A 2 -6.47 -19.50 -4.08
C ASN A 2 -5.47 -19.17 -5.14
N ILE A 3 -4.98 -17.95 -5.10
CA ILE A 3 -3.89 -17.50 -5.96
C ILE A 3 -2.68 -17.37 -5.05
N PRO A 4 -1.69 -18.26 -5.17
CA PRO A 4 -0.61 -18.32 -4.18
C PRO A 4 0.38 -17.14 -4.24
N PHE A 5 0.37 -16.36 -5.31
CA PHE A 5 1.22 -15.17 -5.41
C PHE A 5 0.53 -14.11 -6.24
N PRO A 6 1.00 -12.86 -6.15
CA PRO A 6 0.41 -11.77 -6.90
C PRO A 6 0.40 -12.05 -8.39
N SER A 7 -0.69 -11.71 -9.02
CA SER A 7 -0.89 -11.86 -10.44
C SER A 7 -1.51 -10.56 -10.95
N ARG A 8 -1.73 -10.51 -12.25
CA ARG A 8 -2.42 -9.38 -12.86
C ARG A 8 -3.79 -9.14 -12.22
N GLY A 9 -4.54 -10.23 -11.97
CA GLY A 9 -5.84 -10.14 -11.31
C GLY A 9 -5.72 -9.61 -9.89
N GLN A 10 -4.64 -9.96 -9.18
CA GLN A 10 -4.39 -9.47 -7.83
C GLN A 10 -4.19 -7.96 -7.83
N GLY A 11 -3.41 -7.45 -8.77
CA GLY A 11 -3.18 -6.01 -8.90
C GLY A 11 -4.46 -5.26 -9.22
N GLU A 12 -5.28 -5.80 -10.11
CA GLU A 12 -6.56 -5.20 -10.47
C GLU A 12 -7.52 -5.18 -9.30
N TYR A 13 -7.58 -6.26 -8.52
CA TYR A 13 -8.41 -6.33 -7.32
C TYR A 13 -7.99 -5.26 -6.32
N THR A 14 -6.70 -5.16 -6.04
CA THR A 14 -6.17 -4.17 -5.10
C THR A 14 -6.47 -2.75 -5.58
N ARG A 15 -6.33 -2.52 -6.87
CA ARG A 15 -6.61 -1.21 -7.47
C ARG A 15 -8.07 -0.82 -7.29
N SER A 16 -8.98 -1.78 -7.38
CA SER A 16 -10.41 -1.55 -7.15
C SER A 16 -10.69 -1.19 -5.70
N CYS A 17 -9.98 -1.81 -4.76
CA CYS A 17 -10.15 -1.55 -3.33
C CYS A 17 -9.54 -0.21 -2.90
N PHE A 18 -8.49 0.23 -3.59
CA PHE A 18 -7.74 1.43 -3.20
C PHE A 18 -7.55 2.36 -4.40
N PRO A 19 -8.62 3.03 -4.84
CA PRO A 19 -8.49 3.98 -5.95
C PRO A 19 -7.61 5.16 -5.55
N SER A 20 -7.04 5.80 -6.55
CA SER A 20 -6.22 7.00 -6.35
C SER A 20 -7.00 8.05 -5.55
N GLY A 21 -6.36 8.63 -4.56
CA GLY A 21 -6.98 9.60 -3.65
C GLY A 21 -7.48 8.98 -2.36
N THR A 22 -7.47 7.66 -2.21
CA THR A 22 -7.87 7.00 -0.97
C THR A 22 -6.91 7.38 0.15
N ARG A 23 -7.46 7.76 1.31
CA ARG A 23 -6.65 8.08 2.49
C ARG A 23 -6.44 6.81 3.30
N ILE A 24 -5.21 6.61 3.75
CA ILE A 24 -4.84 5.46 4.57
C ILE A 24 -3.98 5.89 5.75
N ILE A 25 -3.91 5.02 6.74
CA ILE A 25 -3.07 5.23 7.93
C ILE A 25 -2.17 4.00 8.05
N LEU A 26 -0.87 4.22 8.16
CA LEU A 26 0.07 3.12 8.35
C LEU A 26 -0.06 2.57 9.76
N ASN A 27 -0.21 1.25 9.86
CA ASN A 27 -0.16 0.55 11.14
C ASN A 27 1.27 0.05 11.41
N SER A 28 1.83 -0.70 10.48
CA SER A 28 3.23 -1.14 10.60
C SER A 28 3.80 -1.44 9.21
N MET A 29 5.09 -1.25 9.08
CA MET A 29 5.80 -1.47 7.83
C MET A 29 6.92 -2.47 8.07
N ASN A 30 6.99 -3.49 7.23
CA ASN A 30 8.02 -4.52 7.32
C ASN A 30 9.28 -4.09 6.57
N ASP A 31 9.86 -2.99 7.00
CA ASP A 31 11.07 -2.40 6.43
C ASP A 31 12.01 -2.06 7.57
N PRO A 32 13.22 -2.64 7.61
CA PRO A 32 14.16 -2.37 8.70
C PRO A 32 14.59 -0.92 8.79
N TYR A 33 14.47 -0.17 7.72
CA TYR A 33 14.82 1.25 7.71
C TYR A 33 13.63 2.14 8.04
N ALA A 34 12.43 1.59 8.03
CA ALA A 34 11.17 2.18 8.49
C ALA A 34 11.09 3.71 8.33
N PRO A 35 11.20 4.23 7.11
CA PRO A 35 11.20 5.69 6.90
C PRO A 35 9.84 6.33 7.14
N VAL A 36 8.80 5.53 7.35
CA VAL A 36 7.45 6.00 7.66
C VAL A 36 7.03 5.40 8.98
N GLU A 37 6.68 6.24 9.94
CA GLU A 37 6.29 5.80 11.27
C GLU A 37 4.84 5.33 11.30
N SER A 38 4.55 4.42 12.25
CA SER A 38 3.18 4.00 12.52
C SER A 38 2.31 5.20 12.85
N GLY A 39 1.10 5.21 12.33
CA GLY A 39 0.17 6.33 12.51
C GLY A 39 0.30 7.42 11.46
N THR A 40 1.30 7.36 10.59
CA THR A 40 1.44 8.31 9.51
C THR A 40 0.32 8.09 8.50
N ARG A 41 -0.30 9.18 8.05
CA ARG A 41 -1.35 9.13 7.04
C ARG A 41 -0.77 9.41 5.67
N GLY A 42 -1.43 8.87 4.66
CA GLY A 42 -1.00 9.07 3.29
C GLY A 42 -2.16 8.97 2.32
N THR A 43 -1.87 9.28 1.07
CA THR A 43 -2.84 9.23 -0.01
C THR A 43 -2.37 8.24 -1.05
N VAL A 44 -3.24 7.32 -1.42
CA VAL A 44 -2.95 6.36 -2.49
C VAL A 44 -2.83 7.12 -3.80
N ARG A 45 -1.73 6.89 -4.52
CA ARG A 45 -1.48 7.50 -5.83
C ARG A 45 -1.76 6.52 -6.96
N TYR A 46 -1.34 5.27 -6.78
CA TYR A 46 -1.53 4.24 -7.79
C TYR A 46 -1.36 2.85 -7.15
N VAL A 47 -1.78 1.84 -7.90
CA VAL A 47 -1.50 0.44 -7.55
C VAL A 47 -0.91 -0.19 -8.79
N ASP A 48 0.23 -0.87 -8.65
CA ASP A 48 0.88 -1.50 -9.80
C ASP A 48 0.29 -2.89 -10.09
N ASP A 49 0.77 -3.53 -11.15
CA ASP A 49 0.26 -4.83 -11.57
C ASP A 49 0.55 -5.95 -10.57
N ALA A 50 1.54 -5.77 -9.72
CA ALA A 50 1.87 -6.73 -8.67
C ALA A 50 1.03 -6.51 -7.40
N GLY A 51 0.19 -5.49 -7.37
CA GLY A 51 -0.63 -5.17 -6.21
C GLY A 51 0.07 -4.32 -5.16
N GLN A 52 1.22 -3.74 -5.48
CA GLN A 52 1.90 -2.81 -4.58
C GLN A 52 1.26 -1.43 -4.69
N ILE A 53 1.10 -0.78 -3.55
CA ILE A 53 0.37 0.49 -3.46
C ILE A 53 1.34 1.64 -3.34
N GLY A 54 1.34 2.53 -4.33
CA GLY A 54 2.14 3.75 -4.29
C GLY A 54 1.44 4.81 -3.46
N VAL A 55 2.08 5.26 -2.39
CA VAL A 55 1.49 6.19 -1.43
C VAL A 55 2.35 7.44 -1.32
N ALA A 56 1.68 8.59 -1.34
CA ALA A 56 2.29 9.86 -0.97
C ALA A 56 1.98 10.09 0.51
N TRP A 57 2.98 9.91 1.36
CA TRP A 57 2.82 10.04 2.80
C TRP A 57 2.83 11.52 3.21
N ASP A 58 2.05 11.86 4.21
CA ASP A 58 1.91 13.24 4.67
C ASP A 58 3.22 13.81 5.23
N ASN A 59 4.18 12.94 5.58
CA ASN A 59 5.50 13.36 6.02
C ASN A 59 6.47 13.71 4.88
N GLY A 60 5.98 13.70 3.64
CA GLY A 60 6.79 14.02 2.45
C GLY A 60 7.47 12.82 1.81
N ARG A 61 7.30 11.64 2.37
CA ARG A 61 7.87 10.41 1.81
C ARG A 61 6.96 9.82 0.74
N SER A 62 7.58 9.12 -0.21
CA SER A 62 6.88 8.35 -1.24
C SER A 62 7.39 6.93 -1.16
N LEU A 63 6.61 6.04 -0.57
CA LEU A 63 7.00 4.65 -0.40
C LEU A 63 5.85 3.73 -0.77
N LEU A 64 6.21 2.57 -1.30
CA LEU A 64 5.24 1.54 -1.64
C LEU A 64 4.80 0.79 -0.39
N LEU A 65 3.52 0.46 -0.34
CA LEU A 65 2.99 -0.52 0.60
C LEU A 65 2.85 -1.85 -0.12
N ILE A 66 3.23 -2.90 0.57
CA ILE A 66 3.13 -4.26 0.04
C ILE A 66 2.09 -5.00 0.86
N PRO A 67 0.87 -5.20 0.33
CA PRO A 67 -0.17 -5.94 1.06
C PRO A 67 0.34 -7.32 1.45
N GLY A 68 0.06 -7.70 2.70
CA GLY A 68 0.55 -8.95 3.26
C GLY A 68 1.86 -8.81 4.04
N GLU A 69 2.68 -7.82 3.73
CA GLU A 69 3.90 -7.52 4.48
C GLU A 69 3.75 -6.29 5.34
N ASP A 70 3.06 -5.28 4.82
CA ASP A 70 2.81 -4.03 5.54
C ASP A 70 1.36 -4.00 5.98
N SER A 71 1.10 -3.39 7.12
CA SER A 71 -0.24 -3.29 7.69
C SER A 71 -0.69 -1.83 7.72
N PHE A 72 -1.91 -1.59 7.26
CA PHE A 72 -2.46 -0.25 7.16
C PHE A 72 -3.99 -0.28 7.23
N TRP A 73 -4.58 0.88 7.47
CA TRP A 73 -6.03 1.07 7.54
C TRP A 73 -6.46 2.11 6.51
N ASP A 74 -7.64 1.92 5.96
CA ASP A 74 -8.25 2.94 5.09
C ASP A 74 -9.43 3.64 5.75
#